data_3ecafce537962d1a09ad3b1d80d19382
#
_entry.id   3ecafce537962d1a09ad3b1d80d19382
#
_cell.length_a   1.000
_cell.length_b   1.000
_cell.length_c   1.000
_cell.angle_alpha   90.00
_cell.angle_beta   90.00
_cell.angle_gamma   90.00
#
_symmetry.space_group_name_H-M   'P 1'
#
loop_
_entity.id
_entity.type
_entity.pdbx_description
1 polymer ?
#
loop_
_entity_poly.entity_id
_entity_poly.type
_entity_poly.pdbx_seq_one_letter_code
_entity_poly.pdbx_strand_id
1 'polypeptide(L)'
;MRIHAIPVLSDNYVWLIEGDQGHCAVVDPGEDAPVLAEIERRNLTLMAILLTHHHADHCQGVAGLRARFPVPVYGPALEAKTWVTHPLADLETFDLPHIGRFQAWHTPGHTLGHISLISNGAAFVGDTLFSAGCGRLFKGSPEQMLASLDRLSSLPDATMIYCGHEYTADSLRFAHFAEPNNESIVQRIREVNEARAAGLPSVPTSMSMEKQINPFLRIREPSLRAAILKHAGSESLSDADAFWTLRCWKDEFDDLPLLPRHAQNH
;
A
#
# COMPACT_ATOMS: atom_id res chain seq x y z
N MET A 1 -12.88 -13.02 -9.40
CA MET A 1 -12.60 -12.07 -8.29
C MET A 1 -12.65 -10.67 -8.86
N ARG A 2 -13.47 -9.78 -8.29
CA ARG A 2 -13.49 -8.34 -8.59
C ARG A 2 -13.10 -7.60 -7.32
N ILE A 3 -12.36 -6.51 -7.43
CA ILE A 3 -11.88 -5.75 -6.27
C ILE A 3 -12.36 -4.31 -6.40
N HIS A 4 -12.95 -3.79 -5.34
CA HIS A 4 -13.55 -2.47 -5.29
C HIS A 4 -12.89 -1.64 -4.18
N ALA A 5 -12.56 -0.39 -4.48
CA ALA A 5 -12.09 0.57 -3.49
C ALA A 5 -13.28 1.18 -2.75
N ILE A 6 -13.27 1.13 -1.43
CA ILE A 6 -14.19 1.87 -0.56
C ILE A 6 -13.37 2.95 0.13
N PRO A 7 -13.52 4.23 -0.24
CA PRO A 7 -12.85 5.32 0.45
C PRO A 7 -13.40 5.43 1.89
N VAL A 8 -12.50 5.53 2.84
CA VAL A 8 -12.84 5.72 4.26
C VAL A 8 -11.86 6.73 4.89
N LEU A 9 -12.22 7.32 6.02
CA LEU A 9 -11.42 8.34 6.68
C LEU A 9 -11.06 9.50 5.72
N SER A 10 -9.82 9.99 5.75
CA SER A 10 -9.36 11.08 4.88
C SER A 10 -8.82 10.60 3.53
N ASP A 11 -8.10 9.48 3.54
CA ASP A 11 -7.32 8.98 2.39
C ASP A 11 -7.13 7.46 2.36
N ASN A 12 -7.75 6.72 3.30
CA ASN A 12 -7.66 5.27 3.36
C ASN A 12 -8.58 4.59 2.33
N TYR A 13 -8.17 3.40 1.91
CA TYR A 13 -9.00 2.48 1.15
C TYR A 13 -9.23 1.17 1.91
N VAL A 14 -10.49 0.80 2.05
CA VAL A 14 -10.88 -0.59 2.32
C VAL A 14 -11.04 -1.30 0.97
N TRP A 15 -10.39 -2.43 0.79
CA TRP A 15 -10.53 -3.21 -0.43
C TRP A 15 -11.60 -4.28 -0.25
N LEU A 16 -12.73 -4.14 -0.93
CA LEU A 16 -13.79 -5.14 -0.97
C LEU A 16 -13.51 -6.11 -2.11
N ILE A 17 -13.30 -7.37 -1.77
CA ILE A 17 -13.02 -8.47 -2.70
C ILE A 17 -14.33 -9.23 -2.93
N GLU A 18 -14.93 -9.02 -4.09
CA GLU A 18 -16.14 -9.71 -4.52
C GLU A 18 -15.78 -11.02 -5.20
N GLY A 19 -16.23 -12.11 -4.65
CA GLY A 19 -16.07 -13.46 -5.17
C GLY A 19 -17.33 -13.95 -5.87
N ASP A 20 -17.48 -15.26 -5.94
CA ASP A 20 -18.61 -15.91 -6.58
C ASP A 20 -19.84 -15.94 -5.65
N GLN A 21 -21.04 -16.11 -6.24
CA GLN A 21 -22.32 -16.29 -5.53
C GLN A 21 -22.69 -15.19 -4.53
N GLY A 22 -22.21 -13.96 -4.74
CA GLY A 22 -22.49 -12.84 -3.85
C GLY A 22 -21.70 -12.85 -2.53
N HIS A 23 -20.60 -13.61 -2.45
CA HIS A 23 -19.73 -13.61 -1.29
C HIS A 23 -18.62 -12.55 -1.43
N CYS A 24 -18.19 -11.97 -0.31
CA CYS A 24 -17.07 -11.01 -0.31
C CYS A 24 -16.15 -11.16 0.92
N ALA A 25 -14.97 -10.61 0.81
CA ALA A 25 -14.09 -10.32 1.94
C ALA A 25 -13.68 -8.85 1.89
N VAL A 26 -13.21 -8.30 3.00
CA VAL A 26 -12.69 -6.94 3.06
C VAL A 26 -11.29 -6.93 3.64
N VAL A 27 -10.45 -6.03 3.12
CA VAL A 27 -9.08 -5.83 3.60
C VAL A 27 -8.99 -4.47 4.27
N ASP A 28 -8.41 -4.42 5.46
CA ASP A 28 -8.11 -3.23 6.24
C ASP A 28 -9.31 -2.30 6.47
N PRO A 29 -10.40 -2.76 7.09
CA PRO A 29 -11.57 -1.92 7.33
C PRO A 29 -11.31 -0.88 8.43
N GLY A 30 -10.82 0.30 8.01
CA GLY A 30 -10.62 1.45 8.89
C GLY A 30 -11.91 2.03 9.46
N GLU A 31 -13.03 1.88 8.75
CA GLU A 31 -14.38 2.23 9.20
C GLU A 31 -15.36 1.12 8.79
N ASP A 32 -16.36 0.87 9.63
CA ASP A 32 -17.40 -0.14 9.36
C ASP A 32 -18.56 0.40 8.53
N ALA A 33 -19.02 1.60 8.80
CA ALA A 33 -20.25 2.13 8.19
C ALA A 33 -20.19 2.22 6.65
N PRO A 34 -19.15 2.75 5.99
CA PRO A 34 -19.04 2.74 4.54
C PRO A 34 -18.97 1.32 3.95
N VAL A 35 -18.31 0.40 4.66
CA VAL A 35 -18.18 -1.00 4.26
C VAL A 35 -19.54 -1.70 4.31
N LEU A 36 -20.30 -1.52 5.39
CA LEU A 36 -21.65 -2.07 5.54
C LEU A 36 -22.59 -1.57 4.44
N ALA A 37 -22.56 -0.26 4.15
CA ALA A 37 -23.36 0.35 3.09
C ALA A 37 -23.03 -0.26 1.71
N GLU A 38 -21.74 -0.51 1.42
CA GLU A 38 -21.34 -1.08 0.14
C GLU A 38 -21.70 -2.56 0.01
N ILE A 39 -21.59 -3.35 1.10
CA ILE A 39 -22.04 -4.74 1.17
C ILE A 39 -23.55 -4.82 0.92
N GLU A 40 -24.35 -3.97 1.57
CA GLU A 40 -25.80 -3.91 1.40
C GLU A 40 -26.17 -3.46 -0.02
N ARG A 41 -25.56 -2.39 -0.54
CA ARG A 41 -25.83 -1.87 -1.87
C ARG A 41 -25.58 -2.91 -2.97
N ARG A 42 -24.58 -3.79 -2.79
CA ARG A 42 -24.24 -4.86 -3.74
C ARG A 42 -24.94 -6.17 -3.45
N ASN A 43 -25.72 -6.25 -2.37
CA ASN A 43 -26.37 -7.49 -1.91
C ASN A 43 -25.34 -8.63 -1.72
N LEU A 44 -24.24 -8.34 -1.02
CA LEU A 44 -23.15 -9.27 -0.76
C LEU A 44 -23.25 -9.87 0.65
N THR A 45 -22.59 -11.01 0.85
CA THR A 45 -22.41 -11.66 2.15
C THR A 45 -20.94 -11.63 2.52
N LEU A 46 -20.60 -10.97 3.64
CA LEU A 46 -19.24 -10.94 4.15
C LEU A 46 -18.83 -12.32 4.68
N MET A 47 -17.68 -12.83 4.25
CA MET A 47 -17.13 -14.14 4.62
C MET A 47 -15.90 -14.04 5.50
N ALA A 48 -15.12 -12.98 5.38
CA ALA A 48 -13.88 -12.78 6.14
C ALA A 48 -13.46 -11.30 6.18
N ILE A 49 -12.71 -10.95 7.21
CA ILE A 49 -11.97 -9.70 7.32
C ILE A 49 -10.48 -10.05 7.28
N LEU A 50 -9.72 -9.34 6.47
CA LEU A 50 -8.29 -9.53 6.28
C LEU A 50 -7.56 -8.27 6.76
N LEU A 51 -6.50 -8.42 7.54
CA LEU A 51 -5.74 -7.31 8.09
C LEU A 51 -4.27 -7.43 7.70
N THR A 52 -3.68 -6.33 7.24
CA THR A 52 -2.26 -6.26 6.92
C THR A 52 -1.42 -5.95 8.15
N HIS A 53 -1.89 -5.06 9.03
CA HIS A 53 -1.22 -4.67 10.25
C HIS A 53 -2.19 -4.10 11.31
N HIS A 54 -1.67 -3.59 12.44
CA HIS A 54 -2.48 -3.29 13.63
C HIS A 54 -2.86 -1.81 13.80
N HIS A 55 -2.52 -0.91 12.89
CA HIS A 55 -2.87 0.50 13.04
C HIS A 55 -4.39 0.70 13.02
N ALA A 56 -4.85 1.69 13.75
CA ALA A 56 -6.27 1.90 13.99
C ALA A 56 -7.05 2.15 12.69
N ASP A 57 -6.49 2.95 11.81
CA ASP A 57 -7.07 3.30 10.51
C ASP A 57 -7.18 2.14 9.50
N HIS A 58 -6.64 0.95 9.86
CA HIS A 58 -6.80 -0.31 9.11
C HIS A 58 -7.69 -1.33 9.82
N CYS A 59 -7.98 -1.15 11.12
CA CYS A 59 -8.64 -2.20 11.89
C CYS A 59 -9.77 -1.71 12.81
N GLN A 60 -10.00 -0.41 12.98
CA GLN A 60 -11.02 0.05 13.94
C GLN A 60 -12.46 -0.28 13.52
N GLY A 61 -12.74 -0.50 12.23
CA GLY A 61 -14.03 -0.97 11.73
C GLY A 61 -14.33 -2.45 11.99
N VAL A 62 -13.32 -3.25 12.41
CA VAL A 62 -13.48 -4.70 12.64
C VAL A 62 -14.61 -5.02 13.64
N ALA A 63 -14.67 -4.26 14.73
CA ALA A 63 -15.68 -4.53 15.79
C ALA A 63 -17.10 -4.35 15.28
N GLY A 64 -17.37 -3.25 14.55
CA GLY A 64 -18.69 -2.98 13.97
C GLY A 64 -19.09 -4.00 12.90
N LEU A 65 -18.17 -4.37 12.02
CA LEU A 65 -18.42 -5.42 11.03
C LEU A 65 -18.71 -6.78 11.67
N ARG A 66 -17.95 -7.18 12.71
CA ARG A 66 -18.17 -8.44 13.42
C ARG A 66 -19.46 -8.47 14.25
N ALA A 67 -19.93 -7.33 14.70
CA ALA A 67 -21.24 -7.23 15.36
C ALA A 67 -22.38 -7.57 14.40
N ARG A 68 -22.22 -7.26 13.12
CA ARG A 68 -23.22 -7.54 12.06
C ARG A 68 -23.00 -8.91 11.40
N PHE A 69 -21.75 -9.31 11.21
CA PHE A 69 -21.32 -10.55 10.56
C PHE A 69 -20.28 -11.26 11.44
N PRO A 70 -20.64 -12.39 12.08
CA PRO A 70 -19.72 -13.13 12.95
C PRO A 70 -18.70 -13.95 12.13
N VAL A 71 -17.87 -13.26 11.37
CA VAL A 71 -16.90 -13.84 10.43
C VAL A 71 -15.49 -13.96 11.03
N PRO A 72 -14.64 -14.85 10.48
CA PRO A 72 -13.24 -14.91 10.85
C PRO A 72 -12.49 -13.63 10.47
N VAL A 73 -11.49 -13.29 11.27
CA VAL A 73 -10.53 -12.20 11.03
C VAL A 73 -9.15 -12.81 10.90
N TYR A 74 -8.60 -12.70 9.71
CA TYR A 74 -7.23 -13.09 9.40
C TYR A 74 -6.31 -11.88 9.55
N GLY A 75 -5.13 -12.07 10.14
CA GLY A 75 -4.19 -10.96 10.33
C GLY A 75 -2.81 -11.45 10.80
N PRO A 76 -1.82 -10.55 10.92
CA PRO A 76 -0.45 -10.92 11.21
C PRO A 76 -0.30 -11.60 12.58
N ALA A 77 0.34 -12.76 12.62
CA ALA A 77 0.57 -13.51 13.87
C ALA A 77 1.42 -12.73 14.88
N LEU A 78 2.39 -11.94 14.41
CA LEU A 78 3.29 -11.16 15.27
C LEU A 78 2.63 -9.91 15.89
N GLU A 79 1.48 -9.49 15.35
CA GLU A 79 0.74 -8.31 15.81
C GLU A 79 -0.73 -8.65 16.12
N ALA A 80 -1.03 -9.93 16.32
CA ALA A 80 -2.41 -10.37 16.57
C ALA A 80 -3.00 -9.65 17.78
N LYS A 81 -4.05 -8.88 17.51
CA LYS A 81 -4.87 -8.24 18.53
C LYS A 81 -6.03 -9.18 18.91
N THR A 82 -6.77 -8.83 19.92
CA THR A 82 -7.87 -9.65 20.44
C THR A 82 -8.96 -9.97 19.40
N TRP A 83 -9.08 -9.19 18.34
CA TRP A 83 -10.03 -9.43 17.25
C TRP A 83 -9.51 -10.35 16.14
N VAL A 84 -8.18 -10.60 16.03
CA VAL A 84 -7.62 -11.58 15.08
C VAL A 84 -7.95 -12.98 15.57
N THR A 85 -8.73 -13.71 14.78
CA THR A 85 -9.14 -15.09 15.11
C THR A 85 -8.30 -16.14 14.38
N HIS A 86 -7.65 -15.74 13.28
CA HIS A 86 -6.80 -16.58 12.45
C HIS A 86 -5.47 -15.85 12.21
N PRO A 87 -4.52 -15.99 13.14
CA PRO A 87 -3.20 -15.38 12.97
C PRO A 87 -2.43 -16.07 11.86
N LEU A 88 -1.85 -15.27 10.94
CA LEU A 88 -1.12 -15.74 9.78
C LEU A 88 0.39 -15.60 9.97
N ALA A 89 1.11 -16.69 9.76
CA ALA A 89 2.57 -16.71 9.70
C ALA A 89 3.07 -16.40 8.27
N ASP A 90 4.37 -16.15 8.14
CA ASP A 90 4.99 -15.94 6.83
C ASP A 90 4.82 -17.17 5.93
N LEU A 91 4.51 -16.94 4.66
CA LEU A 91 4.23 -17.96 3.62
C LEU A 91 3.02 -18.84 3.91
N GLU A 92 2.27 -18.60 4.97
CA GLU A 92 1.05 -19.34 5.25
C GLU A 92 0.01 -19.09 4.16
N THR A 93 -0.61 -20.19 3.70
CA THR A 93 -1.68 -20.13 2.69
C THR A 93 -3.01 -20.50 3.31
N PHE A 94 -4.07 -19.82 2.90
CA PHE A 94 -5.43 -20.10 3.31
C PHE A 94 -6.41 -19.90 2.16
N ASP A 95 -7.50 -20.64 2.20
CA ASP A 95 -8.56 -20.57 1.20
C ASP A 95 -9.79 -19.88 1.81
N LEU A 96 -10.32 -18.88 1.12
CA LEU A 96 -11.62 -18.30 1.40
C LEU A 96 -12.63 -18.84 0.39
N PRO A 97 -13.62 -19.64 0.84
CA PRO A 97 -14.64 -20.20 -0.05
C PRO A 97 -15.30 -19.12 -0.91
N HIS A 98 -15.48 -19.40 -2.20
CA HIS A 98 -16.05 -18.50 -3.21
C HIS A 98 -15.23 -17.25 -3.56
N ILE A 99 -14.11 -16.98 -2.86
CA ILE A 99 -13.28 -15.78 -3.06
C ILE A 99 -11.94 -16.15 -3.68
N GLY A 100 -11.23 -17.11 -3.08
CA GLY A 100 -9.96 -17.57 -3.62
C GLY A 100 -8.93 -17.96 -2.57
N ARG A 101 -7.75 -18.31 -3.06
CA ARG A 101 -6.60 -18.67 -2.24
C ARG A 101 -5.71 -17.45 -2.02
N PHE A 102 -5.25 -17.30 -0.79
CA PHE A 102 -4.34 -16.23 -0.36
C PHE A 102 -3.07 -16.82 0.25
N GLN A 103 -1.97 -16.07 0.14
CA GLN A 103 -0.75 -16.33 0.86
C GLN A 103 -0.33 -15.08 1.63
N ALA A 104 -0.02 -15.22 2.90
CA ALA A 104 0.54 -14.16 3.73
C ALA A 104 2.05 -14.06 3.51
N TRP A 105 2.56 -12.87 3.22
CA TRP A 105 3.97 -12.56 3.16
C TRP A 105 4.33 -11.60 4.29
N HIS A 106 5.25 -11.99 5.17
CA HIS A 106 5.78 -11.07 6.17
C HIS A 106 6.57 -9.96 5.48
N THR A 107 6.12 -8.72 5.66
CA THR A 107 6.68 -7.51 5.03
C THR A 107 6.92 -6.43 6.08
N PRO A 108 7.86 -6.66 7.04
CA PRO A 108 8.15 -5.73 8.13
C PRO A 108 8.83 -4.48 7.63
N GLY A 109 8.70 -3.40 8.42
CA GLY A 109 9.30 -2.10 8.16
C GLY A 109 8.43 -0.97 8.66
N HIS A 110 7.20 -0.84 8.14
CA HIS A 110 6.20 0.08 8.67
C HIS A 110 5.81 -0.31 10.11
N THR A 111 5.42 -1.56 10.29
CA THR A 111 5.35 -2.21 11.61
C THR A 111 6.18 -3.49 11.61
N LEU A 112 6.47 -4.05 12.81
CA LEU A 112 7.33 -5.23 12.90
C LEU A 112 6.63 -6.51 12.43
N GLY A 113 5.33 -6.59 12.54
CA GLY A 113 4.56 -7.77 12.15
C GLY A 113 3.75 -7.59 10.88
N HIS A 114 3.91 -6.48 10.15
CA HIS A 114 3.17 -6.22 8.92
C HIS A 114 3.23 -7.40 7.93
N ILE A 115 2.09 -7.72 7.33
CA ILE A 115 1.99 -8.73 6.26
C ILE A 115 1.37 -8.13 5.00
N SER A 116 1.76 -8.66 3.85
CA SER A 116 1.06 -8.46 2.59
C SER A 116 0.31 -9.74 2.21
N LEU A 117 -0.85 -9.61 1.61
CA LEU A 117 -1.71 -10.73 1.22
C LEU A 117 -1.70 -10.87 -0.29
N ILE A 118 -1.21 -12.00 -0.79
CA ILE A 118 -1.02 -12.26 -2.21
C ILE A 118 -2.09 -13.25 -2.69
N SER A 119 -2.79 -12.91 -3.79
CA SER A 119 -3.81 -13.77 -4.39
C SER A 119 -3.98 -13.46 -5.87
N ASN A 120 -3.92 -14.48 -6.75
CA ASN A 120 -4.33 -14.41 -8.16
C ASN A 120 -3.96 -13.10 -8.91
N GLY A 121 -2.69 -12.70 -8.87
CA GLY A 121 -2.24 -11.47 -9.54
C GLY A 121 -2.63 -10.17 -8.83
N ALA A 122 -3.08 -10.26 -7.58
CA ALA A 122 -3.32 -9.13 -6.69
C ALA A 122 -2.42 -9.23 -5.45
N ALA A 123 -1.91 -8.10 -4.97
CA ALA A 123 -1.16 -7.98 -3.72
C ALA A 123 -1.75 -6.83 -2.88
N PHE A 124 -2.31 -7.17 -1.72
CA PHE A 124 -2.78 -6.20 -0.73
C PHE A 124 -1.62 -5.92 0.21
N VAL A 125 -1.01 -4.77 0.07
CA VAL A 125 0.30 -4.47 0.64
C VAL A 125 0.24 -3.50 1.83
N GLY A 126 -0.97 -3.13 2.25
CA GLY A 126 -1.19 -2.16 3.35
C GLY A 126 -0.27 -0.96 3.21
N ASP A 127 0.54 -0.74 4.24
CA ASP A 127 1.43 0.40 4.35
C ASP A 127 2.92 0.06 4.15
N THR A 128 3.21 -1.09 3.54
CA THR A 128 4.59 -1.39 3.12
C THR A 128 4.94 -0.68 1.83
N LEU A 129 4.10 -0.79 0.80
CA LEU A 129 4.32 -0.21 -0.53
C LEU A 129 3.13 0.66 -0.91
N PHE A 130 3.39 1.93 -1.24
CA PHE A 130 2.42 2.85 -1.85
C PHE A 130 2.74 3.08 -3.32
N SER A 131 1.79 3.58 -4.09
CA SER A 131 2.11 4.00 -5.46
C SER A 131 3.10 5.17 -5.43
N ALA A 132 4.24 4.96 -6.10
CA ALA A 132 5.41 5.84 -6.10
C ALA A 132 6.01 6.13 -4.70
N GLY A 133 5.73 5.29 -3.68
CA GLY A 133 6.14 5.53 -2.30
C GLY A 133 6.26 4.27 -1.46
N CYS A 134 6.58 4.44 -0.19
CA CYS A 134 6.54 3.41 0.84
C CYS A 134 6.12 3.99 2.19
N GLY A 135 5.72 3.14 3.12
CA GLY A 135 5.36 3.53 4.47
C GLY A 135 6.51 4.15 5.27
N ARG A 136 6.16 4.97 6.27
CA ARG A 136 7.11 5.41 7.29
C ARG A 136 7.51 4.25 8.17
N LEU A 137 8.71 4.31 8.74
CA LEU A 137 9.20 3.30 9.68
C LEU A 137 8.87 3.74 11.11
N PHE A 138 7.89 3.08 11.75
CA PHE A 138 7.58 3.40 13.16
C PHE A 138 8.38 2.54 14.12
N LYS A 139 8.61 1.27 13.81
CA LYS A 139 9.35 0.33 14.67
C LYS A 139 10.29 -0.59 13.91
N GLY A 140 10.16 -0.68 12.60
CA GLY A 140 11.04 -1.47 11.74
C GLY A 140 12.35 -0.75 11.43
N SER A 141 13.31 -1.49 10.85
CA SER A 141 14.58 -0.92 10.38
C SER A 141 14.57 -0.66 8.87
N PRO A 142 15.48 0.19 8.37
CA PRO A 142 15.67 0.40 6.94
C PRO A 142 15.93 -0.91 6.17
N GLU A 143 16.72 -1.82 6.74
CA GLU A 143 17.03 -3.12 6.15
C GLU A 143 15.78 -3.99 6.02
N GLN A 144 14.92 -3.98 7.04
CA GLN A 144 13.66 -4.73 7.03
C GLN A 144 12.72 -4.20 5.95
N MET A 145 12.52 -2.88 5.87
CA MET A 145 11.64 -2.30 4.85
C MET A 145 12.20 -2.53 3.45
N LEU A 146 13.49 -2.34 3.25
CA LEU A 146 14.14 -2.59 1.96
C LEU A 146 13.97 -4.06 1.52
N ALA A 147 14.21 -5.01 2.43
CA ALA A 147 14.01 -6.43 2.15
C ALA A 147 12.54 -6.74 1.82
N SER A 148 11.59 -6.10 2.49
CA SER A 148 10.15 -6.23 2.20
C SER A 148 9.79 -5.69 0.83
N LEU A 149 10.33 -4.53 0.45
CA LEU A 149 10.14 -3.94 -0.87
C LEU A 149 10.79 -4.77 -1.98
N ASP A 150 12.01 -5.29 -1.76
CA ASP A 150 12.69 -6.20 -2.68
C ASP A 150 11.87 -7.49 -2.87
N ARG A 151 11.31 -8.04 -1.79
CA ARG A 151 10.44 -9.20 -1.84
C ARG A 151 9.17 -8.92 -2.66
N LEU A 152 8.49 -7.80 -2.42
CA LEU A 152 7.30 -7.42 -3.20
C LEU A 152 7.66 -7.17 -4.66
N SER A 153 8.80 -6.56 -4.95
CA SER A 153 9.25 -6.31 -6.32
C SER A 153 9.55 -7.60 -7.11
N SER A 154 9.73 -8.73 -6.42
CA SER A 154 9.88 -10.05 -7.07
C SER A 154 8.57 -10.62 -7.63
N LEU A 155 7.41 -10.01 -7.31
CA LEU A 155 6.13 -10.39 -7.89
C LEU A 155 6.13 -10.17 -9.41
N PRO A 156 5.34 -10.95 -10.17
CA PRO A 156 5.17 -10.74 -11.59
C PRO A 156 4.76 -9.30 -11.93
N ASP A 157 5.26 -8.76 -13.01
CA ASP A 157 5.02 -7.38 -13.44
C ASP A 157 3.53 -7.02 -13.61
N ALA A 158 2.70 -8.00 -13.96
CA ALA A 158 1.26 -7.84 -14.10
C ALA A 158 0.51 -7.85 -12.76
N THR A 159 1.19 -8.08 -11.62
CA THR A 159 0.53 -8.09 -10.31
C THR A 159 0.00 -6.70 -9.98
N MET A 160 -1.28 -6.62 -9.65
CA MET A 160 -1.92 -5.37 -9.22
C MET A 160 -1.67 -5.14 -7.73
N ILE A 161 -1.24 -3.93 -7.40
CA ILE A 161 -0.83 -3.52 -6.05
C ILE A 161 -1.94 -2.68 -5.42
N TYR A 162 -2.50 -3.18 -4.33
CA TYR A 162 -3.58 -2.59 -3.55
C TYR A 162 -3.01 -2.10 -2.21
N CYS A 163 -2.68 -0.82 -2.12
CA CYS A 163 -2.13 -0.20 -0.90
C CYS A 163 -3.24 0.41 -0.02
N GLY A 164 -2.88 0.77 1.22
CA GLY A 164 -3.81 1.28 2.21
C GLY A 164 -4.32 2.71 1.95
N HIS A 165 -3.55 3.54 1.24
CA HIS A 165 -3.81 4.99 1.17
C HIS A 165 -3.71 5.56 -0.24
N GLU A 166 -4.41 6.70 -0.44
CA GLU A 166 -4.36 7.53 -1.65
C GLU A 166 -3.25 8.60 -1.55
N TYR A 167 -2.01 8.18 -1.45
CA TYR A 167 -0.84 9.08 -1.36
C TYR A 167 -0.13 9.33 -2.69
N THR A 168 -0.67 8.81 -3.78
CA THR A 168 0.02 8.76 -5.08
C THR A 168 0.46 10.13 -5.57
N ALA A 169 -0.40 11.14 -5.50
CA ALA A 169 -0.08 12.48 -6.01
C ALA A 169 1.11 13.09 -5.25
N ASP A 170 1.14 13.00 -3.92
CA ASP A 170 2.22 13.53 -3.10
C ASP A 170 3.51 12.71 -3.24
N SER A 171 3.37 11.39 -3.36
CA SER A 171 4.51 10.50 -3.63
C SER A 171 5.16 10.78 -4.97
N LEU A 172 4.37 11.02 -6.02
CA LEU A 172 4.88 11.38 -7.35
C LEU A 172 5.56 12.75 -7.39
N ARG A 173 5.10 13.72 -6.59
CA ARG A 173 5.81 15.01 -6.46
C ARG A 173 7.23 14.82 -5.96
N PHE A 174 7.42 14.00 -4.92
CA PHE A 174 8.74 13.66 -4.43
C PHE A 174 9.53 12.83 -5.44
N ALA A 175 8.93 11.81 -6.06
CA ALA A 175 9.57 10.98 -7.06
C ALA A 175 10.12 11.83 -8.22
N HIS A 176 9.33 12.78 -8.71
CA HIS A 176 9.77 13.73 -9.75
C HIS A 176 10.89 14.68 -9.27
N PHE A 177 10.84 15.11 -8.02
CA PHE A 177 11.89 15.94 -7.44
C PHE A 177 13.23 15.17 -7.35
N ALA A 178 13.20 13.89 -6.98
CA ALA A 178 14.37 13.03 -6.88
C ALA A 178 14.88 12.56 -8.26
N GLU A 179 14.00 12.32 -9.23
CA GLU A 179 14.31 11.88 -10.60
C GLU A 179 13.59 12.75 -11.65
N PRO A 180 13.98 14.03 -11.85
CA PRO A 180 13.25 14.97 -12.71
C PRO A 180 13.23 14.58 -14.19
N ASN A 181 14.15 13.73 -14.63
CA ASN A 181 14.27 13.27 -16.02
C ASN A 181 13.59 11.91 -16.26
N ASN A 182 12.86 11.36 -15.29
CA ASN A 182 12.14 10.11 -15.45
C ASN A 182 10.78 10.37 -16.13
N GLU A 183 10.69 10.07 -17.43
CA GLU A 183 9.50 10.32 -18.23
C GLU A 183 8.27 9.52 -17.74
N SER A 184 8.47 8.31 -17.20
CA SER A 184 7.39 7.50 -16.65
C SER A 184 6.72 8.18 -15.44
N ILE A 185 7.52 8.86 -14.60
CA ILE A 185 6.99 9.66 -13.48
C ILE A 185 6.17 10.84 -14.02
N VAL A 186 6.70 11.57 -15.00
CA VAL A 186 6.01 12.72 -15.59
C VAL A 186 4.68 12.30 -16.21
N GLN A 187 4.66 11.18 -16.95
CA GLN A 187 3.44 10.65 -17.52
C GLN A 187 2.43 10.23 -16.42
N ARG A 188 2.91 9.54 -15.40
CA ARG A 188 2.04 9.09 -14.29
C ARG A 188 1.43 10.26 -13.51
N ILE A 189 2.15 11.36 -13.33
CA ILE A 189 1.61 12.60 -12.72
C ILE A 189 0.39 13.10 -13.49
N ARG A 190 0.44 13.11 -14.82
CA ARG A 190 -0.70 13.56 -15.65
C ARG A 190 -1.91 12.66 -15.46
N GLU A 191 -1.71 11.34 -15.56
CA GLU A 191 -2.77 10.33 -15.39
C GLU A 191 -3.43 10.42 -14.01
N VAL A 192 -2.62 10.56 -12.95
CA VAL A 192 -3.12 10.69 -11.58
C VAL A 192 -3.90 11.98 -11.39
N ASN A 193 -3.40 13.10 -11.91
CA ASN A 193 -4.12 14.38 -11.83
C ASN A 193 -5.47 14.32 -12.55
N GLU A 194 -5.54 13.69 -13.72
CA GLU A 194 -6.80 13.49 -14.45
C GLU A 194 -7.77 12.59 -13.68
N ALA A 195 -7.30 11.46 -13.16
CA ALA A 195 -8.11 10.53 -12.38
C ALA A 195 -8.65 11.21 -11.11
N ARG A 196 -7.79 11.90 -10.35
CA ARG A 196 -8.18 12.59 -9.13
C ARG A 196 -9.12 13.76 -9.38
N ALA A 197 -8.94 14.50 -10.47
CA ALA A 197 -9.87 15.56 -10.89
C ALA A 197 -11.27 15.00 -11.24
N ALA A 198 -11.33 13.77 -11.74
CA ALA A 198 -12.58 13.04 -12.00
C ALA A 198 -13.15 12.33 -10.75
N GLY A 199 -12.54 12.48 -9.56
CA GLY A 199 -12.95 11.79 -8.32
C GLY A 199 -12.66 10.29 -8.32
N LEU A 200 -11.80 9.80 -9.22
CA LEU A 200 -11.43 8.39 -9.33
C LEU A 200 -10.18 8.10 -8.48
N PRO A 201 -10.05 6.87 -7.93
CA PRO A 201 -8.83 6.45 -7.26
C PRO A 201 -7.65 6.38 -8.24
N SER A 202 -6.43 6.66 -7.77
CA SER A 202 -5.21 6.49 -8.56
C SER A 202 -4.61 5.08 -8.42
N VAL A 203 -5.12 4.29 -7.49
CA VAL A 203 -4.75 2.90 -7.20
C VAL A 203 -5.94 1.97 -7.46
N PRO A 204 -5.72 0.68 -7.81
CA PRO A 204 -4.43 -0.02 -7.81
C PRO A 204 -3.53 0.35 -8.98
N THR A 205 -2.22 0.07 -8.82
CA THR A 205 -1.24 0.13 -9.90
C THR A 205 -0.69 -1.27 -10.19
N SER A 206 0.10 -1.44 -11.27
CA SER A 206 0.80 -2.69 -11.50
C SER A 206 2.22 -2.67 -10.93
N MET A 207 2.77 -3.84 -10.57
CA MET A 207 4.18 -3.94 -10.17
C MET A 207 5.13 -3.41 -11.26
N SER A 208 4.80 -3.61 -12.53
CA SER A 208 5.56 -3.02 -13.64
C SER A 208 5.60 -1.50 -13.57
N MET A 209 4.47 -0.85 -13.28
CA MET A 209 4.43 0.61 -13.12
C MET A 209 5.26 1.04 -11.91
N GLU A 210 5.12 0.40 -10.77
CA GLU A 210 5.88 0.74 -9.57
C GLU A 210 7.40 0.62 -9.79
N LYS A 211 7.87 -0.40 -10.49
CA LYS A 211 9.30 -0.51 -10.87
C LYS A 211 9.80 0.64 -11.73
N GLN A 212 8.92 1.34 -12.47
CA GLN A 212 9.28 2.47 -13.31
C GLN A 212 9.25 3.81 -12.57
N ILE A 213 8.34 3.98 -11.60
CA ILE A 213 8.05 5.28 -11.00
C ILE A 213 8.41 5.37 -9.52
N ASN A 214 8.49 4.23 -8.80
CA ASN A 214 8.64 4.23 -7.35
C ASN A 214 10.13 4.37 -6.94
N PRO A 215 10.54 5.49 -6.35
CA PRO A 215 11.94 5.70 -6.02
C PRO A 215 12.46 4.69 -4.98
N PHE A 216 11.61 4.15 -4.12
CA PHE A 216 12.01 3.17 -3.10
C PHE A 216 12.28 1.77 -3.66
N LEU A 217 11.71 1.43 -4.83
CA LEU A 217 12.07 0.23 -5.60
C LEU A 217 13.28 0.46 -6.51
N ARG A 218 13.67 1.71 -6.72
CA ARG A 218 14.66 2.16 -7.71
C ARG A 218 15.96 2.67 -7.10
N ILE A 219 16.20 2.48 -5.80
CA ILE A 219 17.38 3.00 -5.10
C ILE A 219 18.74 2.57 -5.72
N ARG A 220 18.73 1.50 -6.54
CA ARG A 220 19.90 0.96 -7.24
C ARG A 220 20.05 1.52 -8.66
N GLU A 221 19.05 2.24 -9.18
CA GLU A 221 19.12 2.87 -10.49
C GLU A 221 20.15 3.99 -10.49
N PRO A 222 21.07 4.05 -11.47
CA PRO A 222 22.21 4.96 -11.44
C PRO A 222 21.84 6.43 -11.26
N SER A 223 20.77 6.89 -11.90
CA SER A 223 20.30 8.29 -11.83
C SER A 223 19.84 8.64 -10.41
N LEU A 224 18.99 7.82 -9.83
CA LEU A 224 18.46 8.02 -8.47
C LEU A 224 19.56 7.84 -7.43
N ARG A 225 20.41 6.82 -7.61
CA ARG A 225 21.55 6.58 -6.72
C ARG A 225 22.49 7.78 -6.65
N ALA A 226 22.79 8.40 -7.78
CA ALA A 226 23.61 9.62 -7.82
C ALA A 226 22.93 10.80 -7.09
N ALA A 227 21.59 10.94 -7.24
CA ALA A 227 20.84 11.95 -6.52
C ALA A 227 20.86 11.73 -4.99
N ILE A 228 20.69 10.47 -4.55
CA ILE A 228 20.76 10.09 -3.13
C ILE A 228 22.15 10.38 -2.54
N LEU A 229 23.21 9.97 -3.23
CA LEU A 229 24.60 10.22 -2.80
C LEU A 229 24.91 11.72 -2.69
N LYS A 230 24.45 12.49 -3.66
CA LYS A 230 24.56 13.95 -3.64
C LYS A 230 23.83 14.59 -2.47
N HIS A 231 22.58 14.13 -2.19
CA HIS A 231 21.80 14.61 -1.06
C HIS A 231 22.45 14.26 0.28
N ALA A 232 23.00 13.05 0.41
CA ALA A 232 23.72 12.60 1.60
C ALA A 232 25.09 13.27 1.81
N GLY A 233 25.66 13.94 0.78
CA GLY A 233 27.03 14.44 0.81
C GLY A 233 28.07 13.32 0.94
N SER A 234 27.81 12.14 0.37
CA SER A 234 28.64 10.94 0.49
C SER A 234 29.01 10.39 -0.88
N GLU A 235 30.18 9.77 -0.99
CA GLU A 235 30.63 9.11 -2.22
C GLU A 235 30.10 7.68 -2.35
N SER A 236 29.72 7.05 -1.23
CA SER A 236 29.16 5.70 -1.22
C SER A 236 28.22 5.49 -0.04
N LEU A 237 27.23 4.64 -0.23
CA LEU A 237 26.27 4.20 0.79
C LEU A 237 25.96 2.71 0.57
N SER A 238 25.68 1.97 1.63
CA SER A 238 25.00 0.68 1.49
C SER A 238 23.60 0.87 0.89
N ASP A 239 22.95 -0.19 0.43
CA ASP A 239 21.56 -0.08 -0.07
C ASP A 239 20.60 0.33 1.05
N ALA A 240 20.78 -0.17 2.27
CA ALA A 240 19.97 0.20 3.42
C ALA A 240 20.16 1.67 3.81
N ASP A 241 21.40 2.17 3.81
CA ASP A 241 21.68 3.59 4.08
C ASP A 241 21.11 4.50 2.98
N ALA A 242 21.18 4.06 1.73
CA ALA A 242 20.58 4.81 0.61
C ALA A 242 19.07 4.84 0.71
N PHE A 243 18.43 3.71 1.06
CA PHE A 243 17.00 3.66 1.33
C PHE A 243 16.62 4.59 2.48
N TRP A 244 17.37 4.55 3.59
CA TRP A 244 17.12 5.40 4.74
C TRP A 244 17.28 6.88 4.40
N THR A 245 18.37 7.24 3.70
CA THR A 245 18.57 8.59 3.21
C THR A 245 17.39 9.07 2.36
N LEU A 246 16.93 8.25 1.42
CA LEU A 246 15.80 8.57 0.56
C LEU A 246 14.49 8.73 1.37
N ARG A 247 14.28 7.90 2.41
CA ARG A 247 13.10 7.99 3.27
C ARG A 247 13.11 9.28 4.11
N CYS A 248 14.25 9.61 4.72
CA CYS A 248 14.39 10.88 5.43
C CYS A 248 14.20 12.09 4.49
N TRP A 249 14.79 12.04 3.29
CA TRP A 249 14.62 13.08 2.28
C TRP A 249 13.15 13.29 1.87
N LYS A 250 12.39 12.19 1.75
CA LYS A 250 10.94 12.26 1.52
C LYS A 250 10.20 12.91 2.69
N ASP A 251 10.56 12.59 3.93
CA ASP A 251 9.94 13.20 5.11
C ASP A 251 10.24 14.69 5.18
N GLU A 252 11.49 15.10 4.94
CA GLU A 252 11.88 16.52 4.84
C GLU A 252 11.12 17.25 3.72
N PHE A 253 10.95 16.59 2.56
CA PHE A 253 10.21 17.15 1.43
C PHE A 253 8.74 17.37 1.76
N ASP A 254 8.11 16.46 2.50
CA ASP A 254 6.70 16.59 2.91
C ASP A 254 6.46 17.72 3.91
N ASP A 255 7.46 18.04 4.73
CA ASP A 255 7.40 19.14 5.70
C ASP A 255 7.60 20.53 5.05
N LEU A 256 8.02 20.57 3.77
CA LEU A 256 8.12 21.85 3.05
C LEU A 256 6.72 22.44 2.79
N PRO A 257 6.53 23.76 3.00
CA PRO A 257 5.26 24.40 2.67
C PRO A 257 4.95 24.21 1.19
N LEU A 258 3.72 23.79 0.89
CA LEU A 258 3.24 23.66 -0.49
C LEU A 258 3.42 25.02 -1.20
N LEU A 259 4.24 25.06 -2.25
CA LEU A 259 4.32 26.25 -3.11
C LEU A 259 2.91 26.56 -3.63
N PRO A 260 2.49 27.85 -3.63
CA PRO A 260 1.19 28.24 -4.14
C PRO A 260 0.99 27.71 -5.56
N ARG A 261 -0.19 27.16 -5.85
CA ARG A 261 -0.55 26.52 -7.15
C ARG A 261 -0.38 27.42 -8.40
N HIS A 262 0.10 28.66 -8.26
CA HIS A 262 0.23 29.64 -9.33
C HIS A 262 1.60 29.66 -10.05
N ALA A 263 2.57 28.81 -9.70
CA ALA A 263 3.90 28.79 -10.33
C ALA A 263 4.08 27.69 -11.39
N GLN A 264 3.03 27.00 -11.83
CA GLN A 264 3.14 25.88 -12.80
C GLN A 264 2.62 26.22 -14.22
N ASN A 265 2.43 27.50 -14.54
CA ASN A 265 2.17 27.94 -15.92
C ASN A 265 3.40 28.69 -16.44
N HIS A 266 4.34 27.94 -17.01
CA HIS A 266 5.20 28.44 -18.12
C HIS A 266 5.85 27.23 -18.79
#